data_cafb96ec11c16b54a29d4376e7d89dee
#
_entry.id   cafb96ec11c16b54a29d4376e7d89dee
#
_cell.length_a   1.000
_cell.length_b   1.000
_cell.length_c   1.000
_cell.angle_alpha   90.00
_cell.angle_beta   90.00
_cell.angle_gamma   90.00
#
_symmetry.space_group_name_H-M   'P 1'
#
loop_
_entity.id
_entity.type
_entity.pdbx_description
1 polymer ?
#
loop_
_entity_poly.entity_id
_entity_poly.type
_entity_poly.pdbx_seq_one_letter_code
_entity_poly.pdbx_strand_id
1 'polypeptide(L)'
;MFRSKHLGLPLYVAFLLLPQELLSEELPTSPPKLVMESGTPVQLQLAETISSAHAHKGDRLKFVVVKDVEVGGFTVIRAGAPAEGSLVAVKGKRPFGMGGDVILKLDSVELTSAERIALEAHKEFKGRSHTMRMAMGIAVTAAFYLPAAPVFLLTRGRDSTVLKGTEVRAYTKSPISMSVTNLSLAVENTSALSQMMALLPPRTLNGEGREGDMLNLLFVAQEDELQATFARAGWLRVEKSKPQIIWHLLWQRKHYTKLPMNKLYVFGRAQDYSYALPDPRFIVAQRHHLRIWKTDRLVNGVPLWVAAATHDVSIEFVKRKFRLFHRIDPDVDAEREFIAGNLAETRQLAREQYVTGATPVFRAQTETGQPYYSDSRMLLLELNPETAPTAVAAQVAARMPVKETVTKPDTAPEK
;
A
#
# COMPACT_ATOMS: atom_id res chain seq x y z
N MET A 1 20.33 97.53 -43.73
CA MET A 1 21.45 98.11 -42.97
C MET A 1 21.04 98.16 -41.52
N PHE A 2 21.34 97.16 -40.72
CA PHE A 2 21.44 97.20 -39.29
C PHE A 2 21.99 95.83 -38.79
N ARG A 3 23.18 95.89 -38.20
CA ARG A 3 23.89 94.80 -37.61
C ARG A 3 23.35 94.63 -36.18
N SER A 4 22.85 93.50 -35.86
CA SER A 4 22.60 93.06 -34.43
C SER A 4 23.64 92.09 -33.98
N LYS A 5 24.37 92.44 -32.92
CA LYS A 5 25.38 91.63 -32.25
C LYS A 5 24.64 90.73 -31.27
N HIS A 6 24.79 89.43 -31.40
CA HIS A 6 24.37 88.47 -30.38
C HIS A 6 25.57 88.16 -29.44
N LEU A 7 25.38 88.56 -28.22
CA LEU A 7 26.25 88.16 -27.10
C LEU A 7 25.89 86.71 -26.70
N GLY A 8 26.83 85.79 -26.86
CA GLY A 8 26.66 84.46 -26.35
C GLY A 8 27.11 84.36 -24.87
N LEU A 9 26.24 83.90 -24.02
CA LEU A 9 26.46 83.62 -22.62
C LEU A 9 26.78 82.14 -22.52
N PRO A 10 27.90 81.62 -21.91
CA PRO A 10 28.14 80.21 -21.71
C PRO A 10 27.36 79.74 -20.50
N LEU A 11 26.49 78.79 -20.75
CA LEU A 11 25.76 78.05 -19.69
C LEU A 11 26.69 77.04 -19.03
N TYR A 12 27.17 77.32 -17.82
CA TYR A 12 27.87 76.34 -16.97
C TYR A 12 26.84 75.37 -16.43
N VAL A 13 26.83 74.13 -16.94
CA VAL A 13 26.11 73.00 -16.36
C VAL A 13 26.98 72.47 -15.22
N ALA A 14 26.63 72.80 -13.98
CA ALA A 14 27.22 72.21 -12.80
C ALA A 14 26.66 70.78 -12.66
N PHE A 15 27.48 69.74 -12.93
CA PHE A 15 27.18 68.36 -12.65
C PHE A 15 27.33 68.15 -11.14
N LEU A 16 26.21 68.12 -10.41
CA LEU A 16 26.12 67.71 -9.04
C LEU A 16 26.42 66.19 -8.97
N LEU A 17 27.65 65.84 -8.61
CA LEU A 17 28.02 64.47 -8.17
C LEU A 17 27.33 64.20 -6.84
N LEU A 18 26.15 63.57 -6.88
CA LEU A 18 25.55 62.92 -5.73
C LEU A 18 26.40 61.64 -5.46
N PRO A 19 26.82 61.40 -4.19
CA PRO A 19 27.41 60.12 -3.85
C PRO A 19 26.36 59.06 -4.01
N GLN A 20 26.54 58.10 -4.93
CA GLN A 20 25.83 56.82 -4.94
C GLN A 20 26.33 56.04 -3.70
N GLU A 21 25.64 56.20 -2.59
CA GLU A 21 25.67 55.16 -1.57
C GLU A 21 25.08 53.90 -2.22
N LEU A 22 25.94 53.01 -2.63
CA LEU A 22 25.61 51.63 -2.95
C LEU A 22 24.99 51.03 -1.67
N LEU A 23 23.67 51.04 -1.60
CA LEU A 23 22.92 50.13 -0.74
C LEU A 23 23.31 48.73 -1.20
N SER A 24 24.38 48.18 -0.63
CA SER A 24 24.65 46.77 -0.63
C SER A 24 23.55 46.17 0.25
N GLU A 25 22.44 45.85 -0.38
CA GLU A 25 21.45 44.92 0.22
C GLU A 25 22.21 43.60 0.37
N GLU A 26 22.74 43.34 1.57
CA GLU A 26 23.27 42.02 1.91
C GLU A 26 22.14 41.03 1.71
N LEU A 27 22.18 40.30 0.59
CA LEU A 27 21.34 39.12 0.37
C LEU A 27 21.52 38.21 1.60
N PRO A 28 20.42 37.79 2.21
CA PRO A 28 20.50 36.93 3.39
C PRO A 28 21.34 35.71 3.07
N THR A 29 22.51 35.60 3.68
CA THR A 29 23.50 34.54 3.46
C THR A 29 23.05 33.15 3.97
N SER A 30 21.88 33.07 4.56
CA SER A 30 21.30 31.77 5.00
C SER A 30 20.00 31.52 4.26
N PRO A 31 19.78 30.28 3.76
CA PRO A 31 18.54 29.92 3.13
C PRO A 31 17.37 30.12 4.10
N PRO A 32 16.18 30.52 3.63
CA PRO A 32 15.03 30.73 4.49
C PRO A 32 14.71 29.43 5.26
N LYS A 33 14.55 29.56 6.58
CA LYS A 33 14.22 28.44 7.45
C LYS A 33 12.73 28.39 7.65
N LEU A 34 12.16 27.21 7.41
CA LEU A 34 10.79 26.89 7.72
C LEU A 34 10.73 26.28 9.12
N VAL A 35 9.85 26.78 9.98
CA VAL A 35 9.69 26.27 11.34
C VAL A 35 8.34 25.58 11.46
N MET A 36 8.36 24.29 11.78
CA MET A 36 7.17 23.55 12.19
C MET A 36 7.09 23.61 13.73
N GLU A 37 6.01 24.16 14.24
CA GLU A 37 5.81 24.34 15.68
C GLU A 37 5.59 23.01 16.40
N SER A 38 5.97 22.99 17.69
CA SER A 38 5.56 21.89 18.58
C SER A 38 4.05 21.87 18.74
N GLY A 39 3.47 20.66 18.93
CA GLY A 39 2.02 20.51 18.99
C GLY A 39 1.34 20.49 17.62
N THR A 40 2.10 20.49 16.51
CA THR A 40 1.51 20.30 15.16
C THR A 40 0.85 18.92 15.08
N PRO A 41 -0.46 18.84 14.75
CA PRO A 41 -1.17 17.57 14.71
C PRO A 41 -0.75 16.73 13.50
N VAL A 42 -0.49 15.45 13.76
CA VAL A 42 -0.21 14.42 12.74
C VAL A 42 -1.26 13.32 12.86
N GLN A 43 -2.00 13.07 11.82
CA GLN A 43 -3.00 11.99 11.78
C GLN A 43 -2.34 10.72 11.27
N LEU A 44 -2.39 9.67 12.08
CA LEU A 44 -1.71 8.39 11.83
C LEU A 44 -2.72 7.25 11.78
N GLN A 45 -2.36 6.20 11.07
CA GLN A 45 -3.11 4.96 11.01
C GLN A 45 -2.20 3.79 11.35
N LEU A 46 -2.70 2.86 12.17
CA LEU A 46 -1.99 1.63 12.52
C LEU A 46 -1.82 0.75 11.30
N ALA A 47 -0.58 0.34 11.00
CA ALA A 47 -0.23 -0.45 9.81
C ALA A 47 -0.37 -1.97 10.03
N GLU A 48 -0.66 -2.43 11.26
CA GLU A 48 -0.78 -3.83 11.62
C GLU A 48 -1.90 -4.05 12.65
N THR A 49 -2.40 -5.27 12.77
CA THR A 49 -3.40 -5.60 13.79
C THR A 49 -2.70 -6.07 15.07
N ILE A 50 -3.07 -5.51 16.20
CA ILE A 50 -2.52 -5.83 17.52
C ILE A 50 -3.57 -6.53 18.35
N SER A 51 -3.18 -7.59 19.07
CA SER A 51 -4.05 -8.28 20.02
C SER A 51 -3.36 -8.40 21.39
N SER A 52 -4.07 -8.04 22.46
CA SER A 52 -3.57 -8.21 23.83
C SER A 52 -3.32 -9.67 24.22
N ALA A 53 -3.73 -10.62 23.38
CA ALA A 53 -3.45 -12.04 23.58
C ALA A 53 -2.00 -12.43 23.24
N HIS A 54 -1.37 -11.68 22.32
CA HIS A 54 -0.06 -12.02 21.75
C HIS A 54 0.97 -10.92 21.89
N ALA A 55 0.51 -9.69 22.06
CA ALA A 55 1.37 -8.50 22.15
C ALA A 55 2.04 -8.40 23.53
N HIS A 56 3.24 -7.84 23.58
CA HIS A 56 4.03 -7.64 24.78
C HIS A 56 4.38 -6.16 24.97
N LYS A 57 4.62 -5.77 26.21
CA LYS A 57 5.15 -4.44 26.52
C LYS A 57 6.51 -4.27 25.82
N GLY A 58 6.70 -3.17 25.11
CA GLY A 58 7.92 -2.84 24.38
C GLY A 58 7.87 -3.25 22.91
N ASP A 59 6.86 -3.98 22.44
CA ASP A 59 6.71 -4.28 21.02
C ASP A 59 6.65 -2.98 20.22
N ARG A 60 7.39 -2.92 19.12
CA ARG A 60 7.38 -1.80 18.19
C ARG A 60 6.18 -1.93 17.27
N LEU A 61 5.56 -0.79 16.99
CA LEU A 61 4.38 -0.68 16.17
C LEU A 61 4.65 0.19 14.97
N LYS A 62 4.14 -0.22 13.82
CA LYS A 62 4.23 0.54 12.57
C LYS A 62 2.95 1.34 12.36
N PHE A 63 3.13 2.59 11.98
CA PHE A 63 2.06 3.50 11.60
C PHE A 63 2.40 4.16 10.26
N VAL A 64 1.37 4.71 9.62
CA VAL A 64 1.52 5.54 8.42
C VAL A 64 0.74 6.84 8.59
N VAL A 65 1.25 7.91 8.02
CA VAL A 65 0.59 9.22 8.01
C VAL A 65 -0.61 9.19 7.06
N VAL A 66 -1.77 9.62 7.54
CA VAL A 66 -3.02 9.60 6.76
C VAL A 66 -3.15 10.81 5.85
N LYS A 67 -2.64 11.97 6.28
CA LYS A 67 -2.82 13.25 5.58
C LYS A 67 -1.54 14.05 5.61
N ASP A 68 -1.25 14.72 4.50
CA ASP A 68 -0.14 15.66 4.41
C ASP A 68 -0.18 16.71 5.53
N VAL A 69 1.00 17.00 6.09
CA VAL A 69 1.19 18.12 7.02
C VAL A 69 1.99 19.18 6.29
N GLU A 70 1.37 20.34 6.12
CA GLU A 70 1.94 21.48 5.41
C GLU A 70 2.30 22.60 6.37
N VAL A 71 3.42 23.26 6.14
CA VAL A 71 3.88 24.45 6.87
C VAL A 71 4.39 25.45 5.84
N GLY A 72 3.87 26.67 5.85
CA GLY A 72 4.26 27.73 4.93
C GLY A 72 4.10 27.37 3.45
N GLY A 73 3.14 26.51 3.10
CA GLY A 73 2.90 26.04 1.74
C GLY A 73 3.81 24.91 1.26
N PHE A 74 4.66 24.36 2.16
CA PHE A 74 5.50 23.20 1.87
C PHE A 74 5.00 21.96 2.61
N THR A 75 4.91 20.83 1.91
CA THR A 75 4.60 19.54 2.54
C THR A 75 5.82 19.04 3.31
N VAL A 76 5.73 19.09 4.64
CA VAL A 76 6.81 18.69 5.56
C VAL A 76 6.71 17.23 6.00
N ILE A 77 5.49 16.67 6.05
CA ILE A 77 5.24 15.24 6.26
C ILE A 77 4.21 14.80 5.23
N ARG A 78 4.52 13.78 4.45
CA ARG A 78 3.62 13.28 3.40
C ARG A 78 2.65 12.23 3.93
N ALA A 79 1.47 12.17 3.35
CA ALA A 79 0.60 11.00 3.48
C ALA A 79 1.35 9.73 3.03
N GLY A 80 1.19 8.63 3.78
CA GLY A 80 1.96 7.41 3.56
C GLY A 80 3.36 7.40 4.21
N ALA A 81 3.84 8.52 4.77
CA ALA A 81 5.12 8.53 5.49
C ALA A 81 5.10 7.56 6.68
N PRO A 82 6.19 6.79 6.89
CA PRO A 82 6.26 5.84 7.98
C PRO A 82 6.40 6.56 9.33
N ALA A 83 5.71 6.02 10.33
CA ALA A 83 5.82 6.44 11.71
C ALA A 83 5.92 5.20 12.61
N GLU A 84 6.56 5.38 13.76
CA GLU A 84 6.77 4.32 14.73
C GLU A 84 6.15 4.65 16.07
N GLY A 85 5.74 3.59 16.76
CA GLY A 85 5.27 3.65 18.13
C GLY A 85 5.69 2.41 18.90
N SER A 86 5.31 2.34 20.16
CA SER A 86 5.61 1.21 21.03
C SER A 86 4.46 0.92 21.99
N LEU A 87 4.39 -0.34 22.46
CA LEU A 87 3.45 -0.75 23.48
C LEU A 87 3.99 -0.43 24.87
N VAL A 88 3.31 0.48 25.56
CA VAL A 88 3.65 0.88 26.95
C VAL A 88 3.15 -0.14 27.95
N ALA A 89 1.94 -0.64 27.73
CA ALA A 89 1.35 -1.66 28.58
C ALA A 89 0.39 -2.56 27.79
N VAL A 90 0.42 -3.84 28.12
CA VAL A 90 -0.50 -4.84 27.59
C VAL A 90 -1.02 -5.67 28.74
N LYS A 91 -2.32 -5.83 28.82
CA LYS A 91 -2.98 -6.74 29.77
C LYS A 91 -3.91 -7.64 28.98
N GLY A 92 -3.71 -8.94 29.05
CA GLY A 92 -4.60 -9.95 28.48
C GLY A 92 -5.96 -9.99 29.20
N LYS A 93 -6.90 -10.72 28.66
CA LYS A 93 -8.19 -10.96 29.30
C LYS A 93 -7.99 -11.63 30.67
N ARG A 94 -8.82 -11.21 31.63
CA ARG A 94 -8.75 -11.64 33.02
C ARG A 94 -10.05 -12.33 33.45
N PRO A 95 -10.02 -13.10 34.56
CA PRO A 95 -11.23 -13.64 35.19
C PRO A 95 -12.22 -12.52 35.53
N PHE A 96 -13.41 -12.87 35.95
CA PHE A 96 -14.49 -11.93 36.29
C PHE A 96 -14.97 -11.09 35.12
N GLY A 97 -14.89 -11.61 33.88
CA GLY A 97 -15.36 -10.91 32.69
C GLY A 97 -14.55 -9.68 32.32
N MET A 98 -13.37 -9.45 32.89
CA MET A 98 -12.54 -8.29 32.59
C MET A 98 -11.83 -8.45 31.25
N GLY A 99 -12.01 -7.45 30.36
CA GLY A 99 -11.34 -7.40 29.06
C GLY A 99 -9.84 -7.14 29.15
N GLY A 100 -9.12 -7.42 28.09
CA GLY A 100 -7.72 -7.01 27.93
C GLY A 100 -7.59 -5.52 27.64
N ASP A 101 -6.41 -4.95 27.91
CA ASP A 101 -6.10 -3.54 27.65
C ASP A 101 -4.80 -3.46 26.85
N VAL A 102 -4.73 -2.52 25.92
CA VAL A 102 -3.53 -2.18 25.15
C VAL A 102 -3.32 -0.67 25.24
N ILE A 103 -2.15 -0.26 25.73
CA ILE A 103 -1.74 1.14 25.77
C ILE A 103 -0.54 1.30 24.89
N LEU A 104 -0.66 2.14 23.87
CA LEU A 104 0.41 2.47 22.95
C LEU A 104 0.87 3.91 23.10
N LYS A 105 2.10 4.16 22.71
CA LYS A 105 2.75 5.45 22.60
C LYS A 105 3.25 5.62 21.19
N LEU A 106 3.17 6.83 20.63
CA LEU A 106 3.78 7.18 19.37
C LEU A 106 5.15 7.79 19.63
N ASP A 107 6.15 7.32 18.89
CA ASP A 107 7.54 7.66 19.16
C ASP A 107 8.11 8.61 18.10
N SER A 108 7.93 8.34 16.80
CA SER A 108 8.50 9.16 15.74
C SER A 108 7.73 9.08 14.42
N VAL A 109 7.95 10.07 13.56
CA VAL A 109 7.50 10.10 12.16
C VAL A 109 8.62 10.60 11.25
N GLU A 110 8.62 10.14 10.01
CA GLU A 110 9.57 10.55 8.99
C GLU A 110 9.09 11.78 8.23
N LEU A 111 9.97 12.77 8.10
CA LEU A 111 9.74 13.98 7.32
C LEU A 111 9.99 13.72 5.82
N THR A 112 9.54 14.65 4.99
CA THR A 112 9.85 14.68 3.55
C THR A 112 11.36 14.74 3.27
N SER A 113 12.17 15.29 4.21
CA SER A 113 13.62 15.29 4.16
C SER A 113 14.29 13.95 4.54
N ALA A 114 13.50 12.88 4.79
CA ALA A 114 13.94 11.60 5.34
C ALA A 114 14.49 11.67 6.78
N GLU A 115 14.38 12.80 7.45
CA GLU A 115 14.72 12.98 8.86
C GLU A 115 13.57 12.50 9.74
N ARG A 116 13.86 11.95 10.92
CA ARG A 116 12.85 11.47 11.87
C ARG A 116 12.70 12.43 13.04
N ILE A 117 11.45 12.74 13.36
CA ILE A 117 11.10 13.63 14.44
C ILE A 117 10.25 12.93 15.49
N ALA A 118 10.41 13.37 16.75
CA ALA A 118 9.68 12.79 17.87
C ALA A 118 8.20 13.24 17.88
N LEU A 119 7.33 12.28 18.14
CA LEU A 119 5.91 12.51 18.37
C LEU A 119 5.56 12.33 19.83
N GLU A 120 4.44 12.93 20.21
CA GLU A 120 3.82 12.73 21.51
C GLU A 120 2.35 12.37 21.34
N ALA A 121 1.99 11.19 21.77
CA ALA A 121 0.62 10.75 21.98
C ALA A 121 0.59 9.45 22.76
N HIS A 122 -0.46 9.30 23.58
CA HIS A 122 -0.80 8.05 24.24
C HIS A 122 -2.24 7.68 23.90
N LYS A 123 -2.47 6.42 23.59
CA LYS A 123 -3.81 5.92 23.31
C LYS A 123 -4.05 4.59 24.02
N GLU A 124 -5.16 4.52 24.74
CA GLU A 124 -5.61 3.30 25.43
C GLU A 124 -6.74 2.65 24.65
N PHE A 125 -6.63 1.34 24.43
CA PHE A 125 -7.66 0.51 23.83
C PHE A 125 -8.09 -0.58 24.82
N LYS A 126 -9.39 -0.60 25.16
CA LYS A 126 -9.97 -1.54 26.11
C LYS A 126 -10.75 -2.64 25.38
N GLY A 127 -10.51 -3.86 25.76
CA GLY A 127 -11.33 -5.01 25.34
C GLY A 127 -12.72 -4.96 25.98
N ARG A 128 -13.68 -5.60 25.35
CA ARG A 128 -15.04 -5.66 25.89
C ARG A 128 -15.07 -6.39 27.22
N SER A 129 -15.54 -5.68 28.25
CA SER A 129 -15.84 -6.27 29.56
C SER A 129 -17.26 -6.83 29.57
N HIS A 130 -17.45 -7.98 30.16
CA HIS A 130 -18.75 -8.61 30.37
C HIS A 130 -19.19 -8.58 31.83
N THR A 131 -18.56 -7.73 32.65
CA THR A 131 -18.81 -7.65 34.11
C THR A 131 -20.28 -7.45 34.46
N MET A 132 -21.00 -6.58 33.75
CA MET A 132 -22.44 -6.35 33.99
C MET A 132 -23.28 -7.58 33.65
N ARG A 133 -23.02 -8.26 32.52
CA ARG A 133 -23.72 -9.50 32.15
C ARG A 133 -23.40 -10.64 33.11
N MET A 134 -22.18 -10.69 33.61
CA MET A 134 -21.75 -11.66 34.58
C MET A 134 -22.41 -11.43 35.93
N ALA A 135 -22.49 -10.19 36.40
CA ALA A 135 -23.19 -9.83 37.64
C ALA A 135 -24.67 -10.21 37.57
N MET A 136 -25.36 -9.95 36.45
CA MET A 136 -26.71 -10.42 36.20
C MET A 136 -26.82 -11.95 36.20
N GLY A 137 -25.88 -12.63 35.51
CA GLY A 137 -25.83 -14.10 35.46
C GLY A 137 -25.67 -14.72 36.85
N ILE A 138 -24.78 -14.18 37.68
CA ILE A 138 -24.58 -14.60 39.07
C ILE A 138 -25.85 -14.37 39.90
N ALA A 139 -26.47 -13.19 39.80
CA ALA A 139 -27.68 -12.87 40.53
C ALA A 139 -28.85 -13.79 40.18
N VAL A 140 -29.09 -14.02 38.88
CA VAL A 140 -30.16 -14.92 38.41
C VAL A 140 -29.86 -16.38 38.83
N THR A 141 -28.63 -16.84 38.64
CA THR A 141 -28.27 -18.25 38.95
C THR A 141 -28.28 -18.49 40.45
N ALA A 142 -27.81 -17.55 41.26
CA ALA A 142 -27.88 -17.67 42.72
C ALA A 142 -29.31 -17.68 43.25
N ALA A 143 -30.24 -17.01 42.55
CA ALA A 143 -31.66 -17.03 42.91
C ALA A 143 -32.32 -18.41 42.63
N PHE A 144 -31.88 -19.13 41.59
CA PHE A 144 -32.49 -20.38 41.18
C PHE A 144 -31.64 -21.65 41.47
N TYR A 145 -30.31 -21.53 41.51
CA TYR A 145 -29.42 -22.69 41.72
C TYR A 145 -28.04 -22.23 42.25
N LEU A 146 -27.91 -22.17 43.56
CA LEU A 146 -26.71 -21.71 44.29
C LEU A 146 -25.40 -22.34 43.84
N PRO A 147 -25.29 -23.68 43.58
CA PRO A 147 -24.02 -24.31 43.20
C PRO A 147 -23.46 -23.87 41.85
N ALA A 148 -24.29 -23.35 40.94
CA ALA A 148 -23.84 -22.92 39.59
C ALA A 148 -23.34 -21.47 39.56
N ALA A 149 -23.61 -20.66 40.58
CA ALA A 149 -23.20 -19.24 40.62
C ALA A 149 -21.66 -19.05 40.48
N PRO A 150 -20.79 -19.88 41.11
CA PRO A 150 -19.33 -19.73 40.99
C PRO A 150 -18.77 -19.91 39.58
N VAL A 151 -19.48 -20.65 38.70
CA VAL A 151 -19.04 -20.90 37.32
C VAL A 151 -18.89 -19.60 36.54
N PHE A 152 -19.76 -18.59 36.77
CA PHE A 152 -19.68 -17.31 36.13
C PHE A 152 -18.44 -16.49 36.57
N LEU A 153 -17.88 -16.74 37.75
CA LEU A 153 -16.66 -16.11 38.24
C LEU A 153 -15.43 -16.54 37.46
N LEU A 154 -15.46 -17.69 36.81
CA LEU A 154 -14.38 -18.23 35.99
C LEU A 154 -14.43 -17.74 34.53
N THR A 155 -15.50 -17.07 34.12
CA THR A 155 -15.59 -16.53 32.77
C THR A 155 -14.57 -15.41 32.58
N ARG A 156 -13.81 -15.50 31.47
CA ARG A 156 -12.83 -14.47 31.09
C ARG A 156 -13.47 -13.44 30.15
N GLY A 157 -13.03 -12.20 30.23
CA GLY A 157 -13.36 -11.18 29.25
C GLY A 157 -12.82 -11.50 27.86
N ARG A 158 -12.90 -10.56 26.95
CA ARG A 158 -12.31 -10.66 25.61
C ARG A 158 -11.01 -9.88 25.56
N ASP A 159 -10.06 -10.38 24.76
CA ASP A 159 -8.85 -9.65 24.47
C ASP A 159 -9.17 -8.35 23.74
N SER A 160 -8.35 -7.32 23.98
CA SER A 160 -8.38 -6.08 23.23
C SER A 160 -7.71 -6.33 21.87
N THR A 161 -8.42 -6.10 20.79
CA THR A 161 -7.87 -6.17 19.43
C THR A 161 -8.00 -4.80 18.80
N VAL A 162 -6.85 -4.23 18.43
CA VAL A 162 -6.76 -2.98 17.68
C VAL A 162 -6.48 -3.36 16.23
N LEU A 163 -7.43 -3.08 15.36
CA LEU A 163 -7.33 -3.48 13.97
C LEU A 163 -6.39 -2.55 13.20
N LYS A 164 -5.67 -3.08 12.22
CA LYS A 164 -5.03 -2.30 11.16
C LYS A 164 -6.04 -1.28 10.61
N GLY A 165 -5.56 -0.11 10.26
CA GLY A 165 -6.41 0.99 9.83
C GLY A 165 -7.05 1.78 10.97
N THR A 166 -6.74 1.47 12.25
CA THR A 166 -7.20 2.29 13.38
C THR A 166 -6.44 3.61 13.41
N GLU A 167 -7.18 4.71 13.36
CA GLU A 167 -6.61 6.05 13.35
C GLU A 167 -6.27 6.54 14.76
N VAL A 168 -5.12 7.20 14.85
CA VAL A 168 -4.59 7.82 16.07
C VAL A 168 -4.06 9.20 15.70
N ARG A 169 -4.32 10.20 16.53
CA ARG A 169 -3.75 11.53 16.40
C ARG A 169 -2.55 11.68 17.32
N ALA A 170 -1.45 12.16 16.78
CA ALA A 170 -0.24 12.53 17.51
C ALA A 170 0.07 14.01 17.31
N TYR A 171 1.03 14.49 18.07
CA TYR A 171 1.50 15.87 17.98
C TYR A 171 3.03 15.87 17.96
N THR A 172 3.63 16.81 17.24
CA THR A 172 5.07 17.01 17.27
C THR A 172 5.53 17.43 18.65
N LYS A 173 6.59 16.82 19.17
CA LYS A 173 7.07 17.07 20.53
C LYS A 173 7.84 18.38 20.68
N SER A 174 8.59 18.77 19.65
CA SER A 174 9.45 19.94 19.66
C SER A 174 9.33 20.72 18.36
N PRO A 175 9.60 22.04 18.38
CA PRO A 175 9.67 22.81 17.14
C PRO A 175 10.88 22.34 16.31
N ILE A 176 10.71 22.34 14.97
CA ILE A 176 11.73 21.85 14.04
C ILE A 176 11.96 22.90 12.97
N SER A 177 13.23 23.29 12.82
CA SER A 177 13.66 24.20 11.78
C SER A 177 14.19 23.43 10.59
N MET A 178 13.60 23.62 9.43
CA MET A 178 13.98 22.96 8.18
C MET A 178 14.45 23.99 7.15
N SER A 179 15.45 23.63 6.36
CA SER A 179 15.84 24.45 5.20
C SER A 179 14.87 24.20 4.05
N VAL A 180 14.34 25.27 3.48
CA VAL A 180 13.49 25.19 2.27
C VAL A 180 14.25 24.52 1.12
N THR A 181 15.56 24.74 1.00
CA THR A 181 16.39 24.10 0.00
C THR A 181 16.38 22.57 0.12
N ASN A 182 16.46 22.02 1.33
CA ASN A 182 16.41 20.57 1.55
C ASN A 182 15.03 19.97 1.20
N LEU A 183 13.96 20.70 1.49
CA LEU A 183 12.62 20.31 1.09
C LEU A 183 12.43 20.35 -0.44
N SER A 184 12.94 21.38 -1.10
CA SER A 184 12.89 21.51 -2.56
C SER A 184 13.71 20.42 -3.26
N LEU A 185 14.93 20.12 -2.78
CA LEU A 185 15.75 19.04 -3.31
C LEU A 185 15.13 17.65 -3.10
N ALA A 186 14.51 17.42 -1.94
CA ALA A 186 13.77 16.18 -1.67
C ALA A 186 12.56 16.04 -2.61
N VAL A 187 11.89 17.14 -2.93
CA VAL A 187 10.78 17.18 -3.90
C VAL A 187 11.30 16.92 -5.32
N GLU A 188 12.40 17.52 -5.73
CA GLU A 188 12.96 17.35 -7.08
C GLU A 188 13.46 15.91 -7.33
N ASN A 189 14.18 15.31 -6.39
CA ASN A 189 14.65 13.93 -6.50
C ASN A 189 13.52 12.89 -6.51
N THR A 190 12.37 13.24 -5.93
CA THR A 190 11.16 12.43 -5.97
C THR A 190 10.29 12.77 -7.20
N SER A 191 10.58 13.86 -7.92
CA SER A 191 9.63 14.50 -8.86
C SER A 191 9.26 13.62 -10.04
N ALA A 192 10.21 12.97 -10.70
CA ALA A 192 9.92 12.16 -11.90
C ALA A 192 9.05 10.93 -11.57
N LEU A 193 9.42 10.18 -10.53
CA LEU A 193 8.64 9.03 -10.08
C LEU A 193 7.30 9.47 -9.47
N SER A 194 7.28 10.55 -8.67
CA SER A 194 6.06 11.09 -8.07
C SER A 194 5.10 11.64 -9.12
N GLN A 195 5.59 12.35 -10.15
CA GLN A 195 4.76 12.78 -11.28
C GLN A 195 4.17 11.60 -12.04
N MET A 196 4.95 10.54 -12.22
CA MET A 196 4.48 9.32 -12.85
C MET A 196 3.40 8.64 -11.99
N MET A 197 3.60 8.59 -10.66
CA MET A 197 2.63 8.03 -9.71
C MET A 197 1.35 8.86 -9.63
N ALA A 198 1.42 10.18 -9.78
CA ALA A 198 0.27 11.07 -9.77
C ALA A 198 -0.73 10.78 -10.92
N LEU A 199 -0.28 10.15 -11.98
CA LEU A 199 -1.10 9.80 -13.14
C LEU A 199 -1.68 8.38 -13.07
N LEU A 200 -1.28 7.59 -12.07
CA LEU A 200 -1.83 6.25 -11.87
C LEU A 200 -3.16 6.32 -11.11
N PRO A 201 -4.19 5.60 -11.57
CA PRO A 201 -5.40 5.46 -10.77
C PRO A 201 -5.06 4.68 -9.48
N PRO A 202 -5.68 5.01 -8.34
CA PRO A 202 -5.40 4.30 -7.10
C PRO A 202 -6.04 2.90 -7.06
N ARG A 203 -7.03 2.66 -7.91
CA ARG A 203 -7.86 1.44 -7.89
C ARG A 203 -8.21 0.97 -9.30
N THR A 204 -8.52 -0.30 -9.39
CA THR A 204 -9.08 -0.91 -10.60
C THR A 204 -10.57 -0.59 -10.72
N LEU A 205 -11.13 -0.79 -11.91
CA LEU A 205 -12.56 -0.74 -12.17
C LEU A 205 -13.06 -2.11 -12.62
N ASN A 206 -14.31 -2.45 -12.31
CA ASN A 206 -14.97 -3.59 -12.92
C ASN A 206 -15.62 -3.22 -14.27
N GLY A 207 -16.25 -4.20 -14.95
CA GLY A 207 -16.90 -3.97 -16.25
C GLY A 207 -18.10 -3.01 -16.20
N GLU A 208 -18.60 -2.66 -15.02
CA GLU A 208 -19.70 -1.71 -14.78
C GLU A 208 -19.16 -0.32 -14.36
N GLY A 209 -17.83 -0.12 -14.36
CA GLY A 209 -17.19 1.13 -13.94
C GLY A 209 -17.14 1.33 -12.42
N ARG A 210 -17.48 0.32 -11.61
CA ARG A 210 -17.34 0.41 -10.16
C ARG A 210 -15.89 0.16 -9.74
N GLU A 211 -15.45 0.91 -8.76
CA GLU A 211 -14.12 0.73 -8.16
C GLU A 211 -13.96 -0.64 -7.51
N GLY A 212 -12.80 -1.23 -7.70
CA GLY A 212 -12.43 -2.56 -7.23
C GLY A 212 -11.17 -2.57 -6.37
N ASP A 213 -10.27 -3.50 -6.69
CA ASP A 213 -9.04 -3.73 -5.94
C ASP A 213 -8.09 -2.54 -6.03
N MET A 214 -7.30 -2.32 -4.98
CA MET A 214 -6.25 -1.29 -4.97
C MET A 214 -5.07 -1.73 -5.83
N LEU A 215 -4.45 -0.78 -6.55
CA LEU A 215 -3.12 -0.97 -7.12
C LEU A 215 -2.09 -0.87 -5.99
N ASN A 216 -1.42 -1.97 -5.65
CA ASN A 216 -0.50 -2.05 -4.52
C ASN A 216 0.92 -2.50 -4.88
N LEU A 217 1.16 -2.86 -6.16
CA LEU A 217 2.47 -3.25 -6.68
C LEU A 217 2.78 -2.56 -8.00
N LEU A 218 4.07 -2.32 -8.20
CA LEU A 218 4.66 -1.81 -9.44
C LEU A 218 5.86 -2.68 -9.80
N PHE A 219 6.06 -2.94 -11.09
CA PHE A 219 7.24 -3.66 -11.58
C PHE A 219 7.93 -2.82 -12.64
N VAL A 220 9.26 -2.78 -12.57
CA VAL A 220 10.13 -2.26 -13.63
C VAL A 220 10.88 -3.45 -14.20
N ALA A 221 10.47 -3.91 -15.37
CA ALA A 221 10.99 -5.11 -16.01
C ALA A 221 10.66 -5.16 -17.49
N GLN A 222 11.50 -5.86 -18.27
CA GLN A 222 11.09 -6.34 -19.58
C GLN A 222 10.01 -7.42 -19.42
N GLU A 223 9.21 -7.61 -20.45
CA GLU A 223 8.03 -8.48 -20.37
C GLU A 223 8.40 -9.96 -20.16
N ASP A 224 9.45 -10.43 -20.79
CA ASP A 224 10.00 -11.78 -20.66
C ASP A 224 10.62 -12.01 -19.28
N GLU A 225 11.34 -11.03 -18.75
CA GLU A 225 11.91 -11.05 -17.40
C GLU A 225 10.80 -11.13 -16.32
N LEU A 226 9.74 -10.33 -16.49
CA LEU A 226 8.59 -10.35 -15.59
C LEU A 226 7.93 -11.74 -15.56
N GLN A 227 7.67 -12.31 -16.76
CA GLN A 227 7.05 -13.62 -16.88
C GLN A 227 7.96 -14.75 -16.34
N ALA A 228 9.26 -14.68 -16.62
CA ALA A 228 10.22 -15.66 -16.12
C ALA A 228 10.36 -15.62 -14.60
N THR A 229 10.36 -14.42 -13.99
CA THR A 229 10.45 -14.24 -12.55
C THR A 229 9.23 -14.83 -11.84
N PHE A 230 8.02 -14.56 -12.32
CA PHE A 230 6.80 -15.16 -11.76
C PHE A 230 6.79 -16.69 -11.93
N ALA A 231 7.22 -17.20 -13.07
CA ALA A 231 7.29 -18.65 -13.30
C ALA A 231 8.28 -19.34 -12.34
N ARG A 232 9.45 -18.73 -12.08
CA ARG A 232 10.44 -19.24 -11.11
C ARG A 232 9.92 -19.21 -9.68
N ALA A 233 9.18 -18.19 -9.32
CA ALA A 233 8.54 -18.06 -8.01
C ALA A 233 7.34 -19.00 -7.84
N GLY A 234 7.04 -19.85 -8.83
CA GLY A 234 5.97 -20.85 -8.77
C GLY A 234 4.58 -20.34 -9.14
N TRP A 235 4.48 -19.10 -9.63
CA TRP A 235 3.21 -18.52 -10.04
C TRP A 235 2.74 -19.12 -11.36
N LEU A 236 1.46 -19.44 -11.42
CA LEU A 236 0.81 -19.96 -12.61
C LEU A 236 0.08 -18.85 -13.33
N ARG A 237 0.36 -18.71 -14.63
CA ARG A 237 -0.39 -17.78 -15.46
C ARG A 237 -1.82 -18.32 -15.64
N VAL A 238 -2.81 -17.47 -15.33
CA VAL A 238 -4.23 -17.77 -15.50
C VAL A 238 -4.67 -17.25 -16.86
N GLU A 239 -5.02 -18.15 -17.77
CA GLU A 239 -5.49 -17.77 -19.10
C GLU A 239 -6.93 -17.22 -19.05
N LYS A 240 -7.25 -16.37 -20.03
CA LYS A 240 -8.62 -15.89 -20.26
C LYS A 240 -9.53 -17.08 -20.53
N SER A 241 -10.48 -17.37 -19.65
CA SER A 241 -11.28 -18.60 -19.74
C SER A 241 -12.18 -18.66 -20.96
N LYS A 242 -12.19 -19.83 -21.59
CA LYS A 242 -13.34 -20.27 -22.39
C LYS A 242 -14.34 -20.95 -21.43
N PRO A 243 -15.67 -20.73 -21.55
CA PRO A 243 -16.67 -21.29 -20.62
C PRO A 243 -16.59 -22.83 -20.46
N GLN A 244 -16.12 -23.51 -21.48
CA GLN A 244 -15.96 -24.98 -21.51
C GLN A 244 -14.89 -25.51 -20.55
N ILE A 245 -13.89 -24.70 -20.18
CA ILE A 245 -12.80 -25.10 -19.28
C ILE A 245 -13.29 -25.14 -17.83
N ILE A 246 -14.25 -24.31 -17.45
CA ILE A 246 -14.79 -24.22 -16.08
C ILE A 246 -15.40 -25.55 -15.66
N TRP A 247 -16.19 -26.17 -16.54
CA TRP A 247 -16.88 -27.44 -16.25
C TRP A 247 -15.89 -28.61 -16.10
N HIS A 248 -14.84 -28.64 -16.90
CA HIS A 248 -13.80 -29.67 -16.82
C HIS A 248 -12.93 -29.53 -15.55
N LEU A 249 -12.66 -28.29 -15.12
CA LEU A 249 -11.84 -27.99 -13.94
C LEU A 249 -12.59 -28.29 -12.63
N LEU A 250 -13.92 -28.13 -12.61
CA LEU A 250 -14.76 -28.47 -11.45
C LEU A 250 -14.78 -29.99 -11.20
N TRP A 251 -14.66 -30.80 -12.24
CA TRP A 251 -14.67 -32.25 -12.12
C TRP A 251 -13.31 -32.84 -11.72
N GLN A 252 -12.21 -32.18 -12.13
CA GLN A 252 -10.84 -32.61 -11.83
C GLN A 252 -10.26 -31.77 -10.66
N ARG A 253 -10.41 -32.23 -9.43
CA ARG A 253 -9.94 -31.58 -8.19
C ARG A 253 -8.48 -31.09 -8.16
N LYS A 254 -7.65 -31.42 -9.15
CA LYS A 254 -6.21 -31.11 -9.24
C LYS A 254 -5.87 -29.76 -9.91
N HIS A 255 -6.82 -29.00 -10.46
CA HIS A 255 -6.51 -27.80 -11.27
C HIS A 255 -7.26 -26.52 -10.86
N TYR A 256 -7.60 -26.37 -9.62
CA TYR A 256 -8.31 -25.19 -9.07
C TYR A 256 -7.54 -23.87 -9.25
N THR A 257 -6.21 -23.94 -9.39
CA THR A 257 -5.34 -22.79 -9.60
C THR A 257 -5.55 -22.09 -10.94
N LYS A 258 -6.13 -22.79 -11.92
CA LYS A 258 -6.44 -22.24 -13.26
C LYS A 258 -7.84 -21.67 -13.39
N LEU A 259 -8.59 -21.55 -12.28
CA LEU A 259 -9.91 -20.90 -12.32
C LEU A 259 -9.78 -19.46 -12.81
N PRO A 260 -10.60 -19.06 -13.79
CA PRO A 260 -10.54 -17.73 -14.38
C PRO A 260 -10.79 -16.65 -13.31
N MET A 261 -10.05 -15.57 -13.44
CA MET A 261 -10.28 -14.36 -12.64
C MET A 261 -11.24 -13.43 -13.37
N ASN A 262 -12.05 -12.68 -12.61
CA ASN A 262 -12.85 -11.60 -13.15
C ASN A 262 -11.94 -10.58 -13.85
N LYS A 263 -12.45 -10.01 -14.95
CA LYS A 263 -11.77 -8.91 -15.62
C LYS A 263 -11.89 -7.66 -14.77
N LEU A 264 -10.76 -7.06 -14.46
CA LEU A 264 -10.68 -5.72 -13.92
C LEU A 264 -10.03 -4.80 -14.97
N TYR A 265 -10.26 -3.52 -14.85
CA TYR A 265 -9.88 -2.54 -15.84
C TYR A 265 -9.02 -1.46 -15.21
N VAL A 266 -7.91 -1.15 -15.86
CA VAL A 266 -7.05 0.02 -15.58
C VAL A 266 -6.74 0.65 -16.92
N PHE A 267 -6.69 1.96 -17.01
CA PHE A 267 -6.49 2.69 -18.28
C PHE A 267 -7.54 2.33 -19.37
N GLY A 268 -8.77 2.02 -18.97
CA GLY A 268 -9.84 1.64 -19.91
C GLY A 268 -9.73 0.23 -20.52
N ARG A 269 -8.75 -0.58 -20.13
CA ARG A 269 -8.50 -1.92 -20.66
C ARG A 269 -8.37 -2.99 -19.57
N ALA A 270 -8.71 -4.22 -19.92
CA ALA A 270 -8.54 -5.36 -19.02
C ALA A 270 -7.04 -5.66 -18.80
N GLN A 271 -6.76 -6.39 -17.71
CA GLN A 271 -5.40 -6.82 -17.37
C GLN A 271 -4.72 -7.57 -18.53
N ASP A 272 -3.41 -7.34 -18.67
CA ASP A 272 -2.58 -8.06 -19.65
C ASP A 272 -2.29 -9.48 -19.17
N TYR A 273 -1.94 -9.60 -17.87
CA TYR A 273 -1.63 -10.85 -17.22
C TYR A 273 -2.41 -11.04 -15.94
N SER A 274 -2.69 -12.30 -15.64
CA SER A 274 -3.20 -12.74 -14.34
C SER A 274 -2.35 -13.89 -13.87
N TYR A 275 -1.95 -13.85 -12.61
CA TYR A 275 -1.17 -14.91 -11.98
C TYR A 275 -1.87 -15.39 -10.71
N ALA A 276 -1.72 -16.68 -10.41
CA ALA A 276 -2.16 -17.27 -9.16
C ALA A 276 -1.08 -18.19 -8.60
N LEU A 277 -0.89 -18.13 -7.29
CA LEU A 277 -0.07 -19.07 -6.54
C LEU A 277 -0.98 -19.82 -5.57
N PRO A 278 -1.07 -21.16 -5.69
CA PRO A 278 -1.90 -21.98 -4.80
C PRO A 278 -1.25 -22.08 -3.42
N ASP A 279 -2.04 -21.90 -2.36
CA ASP A 279 -1.59 -22.30 -1.02
C ASP A 279 -1.61 -23.84 -0.95
N PRO A 280 -0.48 -24.49 -0.66
CA PRO A 280 -0.38 -25.95 -0.64
C PRO A 280 -1.26 -26.60 0.46
N ARG A 281 -1.71 -25.84 1.46
CA ARG A 281 -2.54 -26.32 2.57
C ARG A 281 -4.04 -26.34 2.28
N PHE A 282 -4.52 -25.47 1.39
CA PHE A 282 -5.96 -25.29 1.12
C PHE A 282 -6.25 -25.00 -0.35
N ILE A 283 -6.19 -26.00 -1.18
CA ILE A 283 -6.23 -25.92 -2.65
C ILE A 283 -7.50 -25.25 -3.23
N VAL A 284 -8.61 -25.21 -2.50
CA VAL A 284 -9.93 -24.81 -3.03
C VAL A 284 -10.32 -23.37 -2.70
N ALA A 285 -9.96 -22.89 -1.52
CA ALA A 285 -10.49 -21.63 -0.98
C ALA A 285 -9.42 -20.55 -0.80
N GLN A 286 -8.15 -20.90 -0.84
CA GLN A 286 -7.06 -19.99 -0.53
C GLN A 286 -6.07 -19.97 -1.69
N ARG A 287 -5.88 -18.81 -2.29
CA ARG A 287 -4.88 -18.58 -3.32
C ARG A 287 -4.44 -17.14 -3.31
N HIS A 288 -3.15 -16.94 -3.51
CA HIS A 288 -2.61 -15.64 -3.84
C HIS A 288 -2.88 -15.35 -5.31
N HIS A 289 -3.33 -14.16 -5.62
CA HIS A 289 -3.54 -13.78 -7.02
C HIS A 289 -3.26 -12.31 -7.28
N LEU A 290 -2.77 -12.04 -8.46
CA LEU A 290 -2.56 -10.68 -8.91
C LEU A 290 -2.93 -10.52 -10.38
N ARG A 291 -3.25 -9.29 -10.75
CA ARG A 291 -3.51 -8.83 -12.09
C ARG A 291 -2.53 -7.73 -12.45
N ILE A 292 -1.98 -7.78 -13.66
CA ILE A 292 -0.90 -6.89 -14.09
C ILE A 292 -1.32 -6.18 -15.37
N TRP A 293 -1.01 -4.88 -15.44
CA TRP A 293 -1.21 -4.04 -16.61
C TRP A 293 0.12 -3.40 -17.01
N LYS A 294 0.49 -3.49 -18.28
CA LYS A 294 1.60 -2.72 -18.85
C LYS A 294 1.18 -1.25 -18.93
N THR A 295 2.03 -0.34 -18.50
CA THR A 295 1.77 1.09 -18.73
C THR A 295 2.45 1.55 -20.02
N ASP A 296 2.18 2.77 -20.44
CA ASP A 296 2.90 3.48 -21.51
C ASP A 296 4.18 4.18 -21.00
N ARG A 297 4.56 3.92 -19.75
CA ARG A 297 5.67 4.58 -19.06
C ARG A 297 6.89 3.70 -19.00
N LEU A 298 8.04 4.37 -19.01
CA LEU A 298 9.36 3.75 -18.83
C LEU A 298 10.05 4.36 -17.62
N VAL A 299 10.72 3.53 -16.85
CA VAL A 299 11.66 3.93 -15.80
C VAL A 299 13.06 3.55 -16.28
N ASN A 300 13.92 4.53 -16.49
CA ASN A 300 15.27 4.32 -17.05
C ASN A 300 15.28 3.50 -18.36
N GLY A 301 14.27 3.68 -19.23
CA GLY A 301 14.14 2.96 -20.49
C GLY A 301 13.51 1.55 -20.37
N VAL A 302 13.15 1.11 -19.16
CA VAL A 302 12.52 -0.19 -18.89
C VAL A 302 11.02 -0.01 -18.65
N PRO A 303 10.14 -0.87 -19.19
CA PRO A 303 8.70 -0.76 -19.02
C PRO A 303 8.27 -0.79 -17.55
N LEU A 304 7.34 0.12 -17.20
CA LEU A 304 6.65 0.13 -15.92
C LEU A 304 5.34 -0.65 -16.04
N TRP A 305 5.09 -1.52 -15.08
CA TRP A 305 3.86 -2.29 -14.93
C TRP A 305 3.19 -1.95 -13.61
N VAL A 306 1.87 -1.95 -13.59
CA VAL A 306 1.09 -1.78 -12.36
C VAL A 306 0.32 -3.06 -12.08
N ALA A 307 0.12 -3.37 -10.79
CA ALA A 307 -0.59 -4.58 -10.41
C ALA A 307 -1.49 -4.37 -9.19
N ALA A 308 -2.58 -5.14 -9.17
CA ALA A 308 -3.47 -5.31 -8.04
C ALA A 308 -3.37 -6.74 -7.54
N ALA A 309 -2.93 -6.91 -6.31
CA ALA A 309 -2.73 -8.19 -5.64
C ALA A 309 -3.65 -8.34 -4.45
N THR A 310 -4.27 -9.51 -4.31
CA THR A 310 -5.15 -9.86 -3.19
C THR A 310 -5.03 -11.35 -2.87
N HIS A 311 -5.27 -11.71 -1.61
CA HIS A 311 -5.27 -13.09 -1.13
C HIS A 311 -6.71 -13.55 -0.85
N ASP A 312 -7.15 -14.61 -1.54
CA ASP A 312 -8.42 -15.28 -1.25
C ASP A 312 -8.24 -16.16 0.00
N VAL A 313 -9.04 -15.92 1.05
CA VAL A 313 -8.95 -16.66 2.34
C VAL A 313 -10.08 -17.65 2.56
N SER A 314 -11.20 -17.49 1.87
CA SER A 314 -12.34 -18.40 1.95
C SER A 314 -13.32 -18.19 0.80
N ILE A 315 -14.26 -19.14 0.66
CA ILE A 315 -15.40 -19.04 -0.25
C ILE A 315 -16.65 -18.86 0.59
N GLU A 316 -17.43 -17.82 0.31
CA GLU A 316 -18.69 -17.53 0.96
C GLU A 316 -19.86 -17.70 -0.03
N PHE A 317 -20.86 -18.45 0.40
CA PHE A 317 -22.10 -18.61 -0.36
C PHE A 317 -23.14 -17.58 0.08
N VAL A 318 -23.41 -16.61 -0.78
CA VAL A 318 -24.43 -15.60 -0.52
C VAL A 318 -25.79 -16.12 -1.01
N LYS A 319 -26.60 -16.66 -0.09
CA LYS A 319 -27.93 -17.23 -0.34
C LYS A 319 -28.86 -16.31 -1.16
N ARG A 320 -28.82 -14.99 -0.90
CA ARG A 320 -29.68 -14.00 -1.58
C ARG A 320 -29.36 -13.82 -3.07
N LYS A 321 -28.11 -14.14 -3.51
CA LYS A 321 -27.68 -13.99 -4.91
C LYS A 321 -27.40 -15.32 -5.61
N PHE A 322 -27.55 -16.45 -4.92
CA PHE A 322 -27.19 -17.80 -5.40
C PHE A 322 -25.79 -17.85 -6.04
N ARG A 323 -24.83 -17.11 -5.48
CA ARG A 323 -23.46 -17.01 -6.00
C ARG A 323 -22.43 -17.31 -4.92
N LEU A 324 -21.36 -17.98 -5.33
CA LEU A 324 -20.16 -18.16 -4.56
C LEU A 324 -19.27 -16.92 -4.77
N PHE A 325 -18.82 -16.31 -3.68
CA PHE A 325 -17.85 -15.21 -3.69
C PHE A 325 -16.61 -15.65 -2.95
N HIS A 326 -15.45 -15.32 -3.50
CA HIS A 326 -14.20 -15.42 -2.76
C HIS A 326 -14.15 -14.29 -1.76
N ARG A 327 -13.80 -14.62 -0.51
CA ARG A 327 -13.53 -13.62 0.51
C ARG A 327 -12.04 -13.37 0.52
N ILE A 328 -11.63 -12.11 0.34
CA ILE A 328 -10.24 -11.71 0.41
C ILE A 328 -9.81 -11.47 1.86
N ASP A 329 -8.48 -11.56 2.09
CA ASP A 329 -7.88 -11.00 3.29
C ASP A 329 -8.07 -9.47 3.24
N PRO A 330 -8.63 -8.85 4.28
CA PRO A 330 -8.78 -7.40 4.30
C PRO A 330 -7.44 -6.64 4.37
N ASP A 331 -6.34 -7.29 4.74
CA ASP A 331 -5.00 -6.71 4.73
C ASP A 331 -4.32 -6.91 3.37
N VAL A 332 -4.60 -6.00 2.41
CA VAL A 332 -4.03 -6.10 1.06
C VAL A 332 -2.53 -5.76 1.02
N ASP A 333 -1.99 -5.13 2.08
CA ASP A 333 -0.56 -4.87 2.16
C ASP A 333 0.20 -6.13 2.56
N ALA A 334 -0.40 -7.01 3.37
CA ALA A 334 0.20 -8.31 3.70
C ALA A 334 0.40 -9.14 2.43
N GLU A 335 -0.53 -9.07 1.47
CA GLU A 335 -0.35 -9.73 0.17
C GLU A 335 0.75 -9.09 -0.67
N ARG A 336 0.84 -7.76 -0.67
CA ARG A 336 1.95 -7.02 -1.31
C ARG A 336 3.31 -7.49 -0.78
N GLU A 337 3.48 -7.53 0.55
CA GLU A 337 4.72 -7.98 1.19
C GLU A 337 5.01 -9.45 0.92
N PHE A 338 3.99 -10.31 0.92
CA PHE A 338 4.14 -11.72 0.58
C PHE A 338 4.70 -11.90 -0.84
N ILE A 339 4.14 -11.17 -1.82
CA ILE A 339 4.61 -11.25 -3.21
C ILE A 339 6.05 -10.76 -3.33
N ALA A 340 6.39 -9.64 -2.69
CA ALA A 340 7.77 -9.13 -2.69
C ALA A 340 8.75 -10.15 -2.11
N GLY A 341 8.44 -10.72 -0.94
CA GLY A 341 9.25 -11.76 -0.31
C GLY A 341 9.41 -12.99 -1.17
N ASN A 342 8.32 -13.48 -1.77
CA ASN A 342 8.35 -14.64 -2.67
C ASN A 342 9.19 -14.39 -3.94
N LEU A 343 9.10 -13.19 -4.54
CA LEU A 343 9.92 -12.82 -5.68
C LEU A 343 11.39 -12.62 -5.29
N ALA A 344 11.68 -12.10 -4.09
CA ALA A 344 13.05 -11.94 -3.59
C ALA A 344 13.78 -13.28 -3.46
N GLU A 345 13.07 -14.37 -3.11
CA GLU A 345 13.63 -15.73 -3.06
C GLU A 345 14.18 -16.18 -4.42
N THR A 346 13.69 -15.64 -5.53
CA THR A 346 14.19 -15.94 -6.87
C THR A 346 15.55 -15.31 -7.17
N ARG A 347 16.03 -14.40 -6.34
CA ARG A 347 17.24 -13.58 -6.54
C ARG A 347 17.20 -12.71 -7.81
N GLN A 348 16.01 -12.41 -8.30
CA GLN A 348 15.79 -11.57 -9.48
C GLN A 348 15.47 -10.12 -9.12
N LEU A 349 15.35 -9.82 -7.86
CA LEU A 349 15.01 -8.48 -7.38
C LEU A 349 16.29 -7.65 -7.25
N ALA A 350 16.36 -6.55 -8.04
CA ALA A 350 17.47 -5.60 -7.99
C ALA A 350 17.23 -4.53 -6.92
N ARG A 351 15.98 -4.08 -6.78
CA ARG A 351 15.62 -2.99 -5.87
C ARG A 351 14.15 -3.07 -5.47
N GLU A 352 13.87 -2.65 -4.24
CA GLU A 352 12.51 -2.41 -3.73
C GLU A 352 12.41 -1.00 -3.16
N GLN A 353 11.28 -0.34 -3.43
CA GLN A 353 11.02 0.99 -2.93
C GLN A 353 9.53 1.21 -2.73
N TYR A 354 9.12 1.69 -1.56
CA TYR A 354 7.75 2.16 -1.36
C TYR A 354 7.55 3.50 -2.04
N VAL A 355 6.42 3.62 -2.72
CA VAL A 355 5.99 4.86 -3.38
C VAL A 355 4.53 5.16 -3.02
N THR A 356 4.19 6.43 -2.93
CA THR A 356 2.83 6.88 -2.62
C THR A 356 2.20 7.46 -3.89
N GLY A 357 0.98 7.03 -4.20
CA GLY A 357 0.20 7.62 -5.30
C GLY A 357 -0.38 8.99 -4.91
N ALA A 358 -0.90 9.72 -5.91
CA ALA A 358 -1.50 11.03 -5.67
C ALA A 358 -2.76 10.98 -4.79
N THR A 359 -3.52 9.89 -4.85
CA THR A 359 -4.75 9.72 -4.09
C THR A 359 -4.58 8.58 -3.09
N PRO A 360 -4.44 8.88 -1.78
CA PRO A 360 -4.31 7.86 -0.76
C PRO A 360 -5.59 7.03 -0.59
N VAL A 361 -5.44 5.70 -0.45
CA VAL A 361 -6.54 4.76 -0.21
C VAL A 361 -6.24 3.91 1.04
N PHE A 362 -6.72 4.35 2.19
CA PHE A 362 -6.50 3.65 3.47
C PHE A 362 -7.59 2.62 3.78
N ARG A 363 -8.79 2.85 3.28
CA ARG A 363 -9.95 1.94 3.40
C ARG A 363 -10.79 2.02 2.15
N ALA A 364 -11.17 0.87 1.63
CA ALA A 364 -12.09 0.78 0.51
C ALA A 364 -12.81 -0.56 0.51
N GLN A 365 -13.55 -0.83 -0.57
CA GLN A 365 -14.22 -2.11 -0.79
C GLN A 365 -13.83 -2.64 -2.16
N THR A 366 -13.72 -3.96 -2.29
CA THR A 366 -13.57 -4.61 -3.58
C THR A 366 -14.81 -4.41 -4.45
N GLU A 367 -14.75 -4.78 -5.71
CA GLU A 367 -15.91 -4.77 -6.63
C GLU A 367 -17.12 -5.55 -6.08
N THR A 368 -16.89 -6.54 -5.22
CA THR A 368 -17.92 -7.38 -4.59
C THR A 368 -18.43 -6.80 -3.28
N GLY A 369 -17.90 -5.66 -2.82
CA GLY A 369 -18.30 -4.95 -1.60
C GLY A 369 -17.59 -5.43 -0.33
N GLN A 370 -16.49 -6.19 -0.43
CA GLN A 370 -15.71 -6.62 0.72
C GLN A 370 -14.76 -5.52 1.17
N PRO A 371 -14.74 -5.16 2.46
CA PRO A 371 -13.85 -4.13 2.95
C PRO A 371 -12.40 -4.60 2.97
N TYR A 372 -11.48 -3.69 2.67
CA TYR A 372 -10.04 -3.88 2.85
C TYR A 372 -9.38 -2.63 3.42
N TYR A 373 -8.15 -2.83 3.93
CA TYR A 373 -7.32 -1.78 4.52
C TYR A 373 -5.95 -1.78 3.85
N SER A 374 -5.35 -0.60 3.74
CA SER A 374 -4.01 -0.41 3.20
C SER A 374 -3.27 0.70 3.94
N ASP A 375 -1.95 0.71 3.85
CA ASP A 375 -1.10 1.84 4.22
C ASP A 375 -1.02 2.89 3.10
N SER A 376 -1.76 2.67 2.01
CA SER A 376 -1.83 3.53 0.82
C SER A 376 -0.54 3.62 0.00
N ARG A 377 0.46 2.78 0.27
CA ARG A 377 1.69 2.72 -0.50
C ARG A 377 1.64 1.60 -1.52
N MET A 378 2.25 1.82 -2.66
CA MET A 378 2.60 0.79 -3.63
C MET A 378 4.06 0.39 -3.41
N LEU A 379 4.40 -0.87 -3.66
CA LEU A 379 5.77 -1.34 -3.64
C LEU A 379 6.29 -1.48 -5.06
N LEU A 380 7.29 -0.68 -5.41
CA LEU A 380 8.00 -0.76 -6.68
C LEU A 380 9.09 -1.81 -6.56
N LEU A 381 9.07 -2.78 -7.46
CA LEU A 381 10.01 -3.88 -7.58
C LEU A 381 10.74 -3.77 -8.93
N GLU A 382 12.03 -3.48 -8.89
CA GLU A 382 12.88 -3.48 -10.09
C GLU A 382 13.48 -4.88 -10.26
N LEU A 383 13.28 -5.50 -11.43
CA LEU A 383 13.86 -6.80 -11.71
C LEU A 383 15.23 -6.66 -12.36
N ASN A 384 16.11 -7.62 -12.10
CA ASN A 384 17.49 -7.58 -12.56
C ASN A 384 17.60 -8.25 -13.95
N PRO A 385 18.01 -7.52 -15.01
CA PRO A 385 18.11 -8.07 -16.36
C PRO A 385 19.23 -9.12 -16.52
N GLU A 386 20.28 -9.10 -15.69
CA GLU A 386 21.46 -9.95 -15.90
C GLU A 386 21.28 -11.43 -15.51
N THR A 387 20.18 -11.79 -14.85
CA THR A 387 20.00 -13.16 -14.34
C THR A 387 18.97 -14.00 -15.09
N ALA A 388 18.47 -13.57 -16.24
CA ALA A 388 17.63 -14.40 -17.09
C ALA A 388 18.50 -15.48 -17.78
N PRO A 389 18.54 -16.76 -17.29
CA PRO A 389 19.28 -17.77 -18.01
C PRO A 389 18.49 -18.11 -19.29
N THR A 390 19.09 -17.83 -20.41
CA THR A 390 18.66 -18.23 -21.77
C THR A 390 18.37 -19.73 -21.86
N ALA A 391 18.83 -20.55 -20.90
CA ALA A 391 18.70 -22.00 -20.90
C ALA A 391 17.40 -22.54 -20.28
N VAL A 392 16.72 -21.82 -19.35
CA VAL A 392 15.52 -22.36 -18.70
C VAL A 392 14.27 -22.16 -19.54
N ALA A 393 14.20 -21.08 -20.33
CA ALA A 393 13.10 -20.87 -21.27
C ALA A 393 13.04 -21.96 -22.32
N ALA A 394 14.20 -22.45 -22.79
CA ALA A 394 14.29 -23.55 -23.72
C ALA A 394 13.86 -24.92 -23.12
N GLN A 395 14.14 -25.17 -21.84
CA GLN A 395 13.73 -26.41 -21.15
C GLN A 395 12.25 -26.44 -20.79
N VAL A 396 11.62 -25.29 -20.49
CA VAL A 396 10.18 -25.23 -20.25
C VAL A 396 9.40 -25.34 -21.54
N ALA A 397 9.88 -24.75 -22.64
CA ALA A 397 9.31 -24.92 -23.99
C ALA A 397 9.43 -26.36 -24.49
N ALA A 398 10.54 -27.04 -24.18
CA ALA A 398 10.76 -28.46 -24.57
C ALA A 398 9.91 -29.47 -23.77
N ARG A 399 9.28 -29.07 -22.66
CA ARG A 399 8.37 -29.92 -21.88
C ARG A 399 6.88 -29.72 -22.19
N MET A 400 6.54 -28.83 -23.12
CA MET A 400 5.18 -28.76 -23.65
C MET A 400 5.01 -29.88 -24.69
N PRO A 401 4.03 -30.80 -24.57
CA PRO A 401 3.80 -31.81 -25.57
C PRO A 401 3.44 -31.15 -26.91
N VAL A 402 4.25 -31.40 -27.91
CA VAL A 402 3.96 -31.04 -29.29
C VAL A 402 2.63 -31.73 -29.64
N LYS A 403 1.64 -30.94 -30.04
CA LYS A 403 0.39 -31.45 -30.54
C LYS A 403 0.71 -32.18 -31.87
N GLU A 404 0.79 -33.50 -31.82
CA GLU A 404 0.82 -34.31 -33.03
C GLU A 404 -0.42 -34.00 -33.87
N THR A 405 -0.18 -33.42 -35.02
CA THR A 405 -1.17 -33.29 -36.09
C THR A 405 -1.43 -34.68 -36.63
N VAL A 406 -2.50 -35.33 -36.16
CA VAL A 406 -2.99 -36.57 -36.77
C VAL A 406 -3.49 -36.21 -38.16
N THR A 407 -2.67 -36.46 -39.15
CA THR A 407 -3.06 -36.53 -40.57
C THR A 407 -3.92 -37.76 -40.74
N LYS A 408 -5.19 -37.55 -41.06
CA LYS A 408 -6.13 -38.61 -41.46
C LYS A 408 -5.67 -39.19 -42.82
N PRO A 409 -5.56 -40.50 -42.97
CA PRO A 409 -5.26 -41.07 -44.29
C PRO A 409 -6.45 -40.91 -45.21
N ASP A 410 -6.20 -40.42 -46.43
CA ASP A 410 -7.12 -40.40 -47.54
C ASP A 410 -7.50 -41.86 -47.91
N THR A 411 -8.77 -42.17 -47.72
CA THR A 411 -9.36 -43.38 -48.37
C THR A 411 -9.93 -42.96 -49.69
N ALA A 412 -9.27 -43.42 -50.75
CA ALA A 412 -9.77 -43.37 -52.12
C ALA A 412 -11.06 -44.19 -52.28
N PRO A 413 -11.96 -43.82 -53.21
CA PRO A 413 -13.15 -44.60 -53.50
C PRO A 413 -12.85 -45.71 -54.50
N GLU A 414 -13.17 -46.95 -54.17
CA GLU A 414 -13.32 -48.04 -55.17
C GLU A 414 -14.83 -48.26 -55.42
N LYS A 415 -15.13 -48.07 -56.70
CA LYS A 415 -16.20 -48.65 -57.59
C LYS A 415 -17.61 -48.92 -56.96
#